data_80f9dff52780f7a5ea9e297535c67105
#
_entry.id   80f9dff52780f7a5ea9e297535c67105
#
_cell.length_a   1.000
_cell.length_b   1.000
_cell.length_c   1.000
_cell.angle_alpha   90.00
_cell.angle_beta   90.00
_cell.angle_gamma   90.00
#
_symmetry.space_group_name_H-M   'P 1'
#
loop_
_entity.id
_entity.type
_entity.pdbx_description
1 polymer ?
#
loop_
_entity_poly.entity_id
_entity_poly.type
_entity_poly.pdbx_seq_one_letter_code
_entity_poly.pdbx_strand_id
1 'polypeptide(L)'
;VKAYLVGADREAPSELVVGINDRDPRYHDLYVVDVDSGDRRLLYRSTDDGREVSVDWLNGAWHPVLRARVLPDGGSSFELKLPGDSNWRPFLQFSFNDTISNSGPSGFTRDGRWLYGQLSTGDDLPRLVRWSREHLETCGTDCTPELVHRSKAGAMGAFLSDLETGYPTVISEVDLRSRRVVLDPSVQPDLDRLERLAGPNDFSVVDRDLSNRRWLVAIGSDQQGAQYWLWN
;
A
#
# COMPACT_ATOMS: atom_id res chain seq x y z
N VAL A 1 -27.92 -3.40 -3.15
CA VAL A 1 -26.77 -2.53 -2.86
C VAL A 1 -25.72 -3.35 -2.13
N LYS A 2 -24.46 -3.25 -2.54
CA LYS A 2 -23.30 -3.82 -1.85
C LYS A 2 -22.44 -2.70 -1.34
N ALA A 3 -21.78 -2.94 -0.21
CA ALA A 3 -20.83 -2.03 0.37
C ALA A 3 -19.61 -2.81 0.91
N TYR A 4 -18.43 -2.19 0.89
CA TYR A 4 -17.22 -2.75 1.47
C TYR A 4 -16.33 -1.63 2.05
N LEU A 5 -15.61 -1.95 3.12
CA LEU A 5 -14.64 -1.04 3.71
C LEU A 5 -13.44 -0.90 2.79
N VAL A 6 -13.08 0.34 2.47
CA VAL A 6 -11.92 0.69 1.64
C VAL A 6 -10.77 1.19 2.51
N GLY A 7 -11.06 1.99 3.54
CA GLY A 7 -10.04 2.52 4.42
C GLY A 7 -10.57 3.19 5.66
N ALA A 8 -9.65 3.36 6.61
CA ALA A 8 -9.83 4.11 7.84
C ALA A 8 -8.55 4.92 8.11
N ASP A 9 -8.67 6.03 8.79
CA ASP A 9 -7.52 6.83 9.19
C ASP A 9 -7.57 7.11 10.69
N ARG A 10 -6.46 6.89 11.38
CA ARG A 10 -6.35 7.17 12.82
C ARG A 10 -6.48 8.66 13.16
N GLU A 11 -6.22 9.55 12.20
CA GLU A 11 -6.39 10.99 12.38
C GLU A 11 -7.84 11.44 12.20
N ALA A 12 -8.68 10.56 11.63
CA ALA A 12 -10.12 10.75 11.49
C ALA A 12 -10.87 9.50 12.00
N PRO A 13 -10.80 9.17 13.30
CA PRO A 13 -11.27 7.90 13.85
C PRO A 13 -12.79 7.70 13.76
N SER A 14 -13.55 8.76 13.58
CA SER A 14 -14.99 8.71 13.34
C SER A 14 -15.37 8.58 11.86
N GLU A 15 -14.41 8.57 10.94
CA GLU A 15 -14.67 8.48 9.51
C GLU A 15 -14.12 7.19 8.90
N LEU A 16 -14.89 6.59 7.99
CA LEU A 16 -14.48 5.45 7.18
C LEU A 16 -14.67 5.75 5.70
N VAL A 17 -13.77 5.27 4.86
CA VAL A 17 -14.02 5.24 3.41
C VAL A 17 -14.67 3.93 3.03
N VAL A 18 -15.85 4.02 2.41
CA VAL A 18 -16.69 2.88 2.03
C VAL A 18 -17.00 2.96 0.54
N GLY A 19 -16.78 1.86 -0.16
CA GLY A 19 -17.24 1.70 -1.55
C GLY A 19 -18.69 1.22 -1.57
N ILE A 20 -19.59 1.95 -2.23
CA ILE A 20 -21.04 1.64 -2.30
C ILE A 20 -21.50 1.67 -3.76
N ASN A 21 -22.22 0.62 -4.19
CA ASN A 21 -22.76 0.52 -5.55
C ASN A 21 -24.26 0.86 -5.64
N ASP A 22 -24.69 1.89 -4.93
CA ASP A 22 -26.11 2.30 -4.93
C ASP A 22 -26.52 3.09 -6.19
N ARG A 23 -25.59 3.77 -6.84
CA ARG A 23 -25.81 4.47 -8.10
C ARG A 23 -25.98 3.51 -9.28
N ASP A 24 -25.11 2.53 -9.38
CA ASP A 24 -25.11 1.51 -10.43
C ASP A 24 -24.49 0.22 -9.87
N PRO A 25 -25.18 -0.94 -9.98
CA PRO A 25 -24.69 -2.21 -9.43
C PRO A 25 -23.29 -2.64 -9.90
N ARG A 26 -22.83 -2.09 -11.01
CA ARG A 26 -21.52 -2.41 -11.61
C ARG A 26 -20.36 -1.64 -10.99
N TYR A 27 -20.62 -0.47 -10.39
CA TYR A 27 -19.59 0.47 -9.95
C TYR A 27 -19.77 0.85 -8.49
N HIS A 28 -18.68 0.87 -7.76
CA HIS A 28 -18.67 1.35 -6.38
C HIS A 28 -18.10 2.77 -6.33
N ASP A 29 -18.96 3.71 -6.03
CA ASP A 29 -18.51 5.06 -5.69
C ASP A 29 -17.96 5.08 -4.26
N LEU A 30 -16.96 5.90 -3.98
CA LEU A 30 -16.36 6.01 -2.65
C LEU A 30 -17.04 7.11 -1.86
N TYR A 31 -17.42 6.77 -0.63
CA TYR A 31 -18.02 7.70 0.31
C TYR A 31 -17.18 7.74 1.59
N VAL A 32 -17.06 8.92 2.19
CA VAL A 32 -16.69 9.04 3.59
C VAL A 32 -17.95 8.92 4.40
N VAL A 33 -17.95 8.00 5.35
CA VAL A 33 -19.07 7.71 6.24
C VAL A 33 -18.65 8.05 7.67
N ASP A 34 -19.42 8.88 8.34
CA ASP A 34 -19.27 9.12 9.77
C ASP A 34 -19.89 7.96 10.55
N VAL A 35 -19.10 7.31 11.43
CA VAL A 35 -19.52 6.10 12.11
C VAL A 35 -20.52 6.34 13.23
N ASP A 36 -20.59 7.55 13.76
CA ASP A 36 -21.47 7.91 14.87
C ASP A 36 -22.86 8.30 14.37
N SER A 37 -22.92 9.12 13.30
CA SER A 37 -24.19 9.58 12.73
C SER A 37 -24.72 8.68 11.60
N GLY A 38 -23.85 7.96 10.90
CA GLY A 38 -24.16 7.25 9.66
C GLY A 38 -24.27 8.17 8.43
N ASP A 39 -24.00 9.45 8.58
CA ASP A 39 -23.99 10.40 7.48
C ASP A 39 -22.87 10.04 6.49
N ARG A 40 -23.14 10.26 5.20
CA ARG A 40 -22.17 10.00 4.17
C ARG A 40 -22.03 11.17 3.19
N ARG A 41 -20.80 11.43 2.76
CA ARG A 41 -20.47 12.37 1.68
C ARG A 41 -19.74 11.67 0.56
N LEU A 42 -20.06 11.99 -0.68
CA LEU A 42 -19.36 11.44 -1.84
C LEU A 42 -17.89 11.93 -1.81
N LEU A 43 -16.96 10.98 -1.81
CA LEU A 43 -15.52 11.23 -1.90
C LEU A 43 -15.05 11.17 -3.35
N TYR A 44 -15.44 10.10 -4.04
CA TYR A 44 -15.01 9.84 -5.40
C TYR A 44 -16.12 9.08 -6.17
N ARG A 45 -16.43 9.58 -7.36
CA ARG A 45 -17.32 8.88 -8.28
C ARG A 45 -16.51 8.03 -9.26
N SER A 46 -16.73 6.73 -9.23
CA SER A 46 -16.10 5.78 -10.16
C SER A 46 -16.48 6.10 -11.60
N THR A 47 -15.52 5.86 -12.51
CA THR A 47 -15.77 6.03 -13.95
C THR A 47 -16.73 4.98 -14.47
N ASP A 48 -17.55 5.34 -15.47
CA ASP A 48 -18.60 4.47 -16.00
C ASP A 48 -18.08 3.45 -17.06
N ASP A 49 -16.76 3.39 -17.28
CA ASP A 49 -16.14 2.46 -18.24
C ASP A 49 -15.69 1.12 -17.62
N GLY A 50 -15.80 0.98 -16.31
CA GLY A 50 -15.48 -0.26 -15.59
C GLY A 50 -14.01 -0.66 -15.56
N ARG A 51 -13.11 0.27 -15.92
CA ARG A 51 -11.66 0.00 -15.99
C ARG A 51 -10.89 0.44 -14.76
N GLU A 52 -11.53 1.19 -13.87
CA GLU A 52 -10.92 1.65 -12.64
C GLU A 52 -10.89 0.52 -11.62
N VAL A 53 -9.72 0.27 -11.03
CA VAL A 53 -9.52 -0.83 -10.06
C VAL A 53 -9.23 -0.34 -8.66
N SER A 54 -8.63 0.84 -8.51
CA SER A 54 -8.38 1.43 -7.19
C SER A 54 -8.23 2.94 -7.26
N VAL A 55 -8.54 3.57 -6.16
CA VAL A 55 -8.27 4.98 -5.89
C VAL A 55 -7.62 5.07 -4.53
N ASP A 56 -6.53 5.82 -4.43
CA ASP A 56 -5.80 6.09 -3.19
C ASP A 56 -5.85 7.59 -2.88
N TRP A 57 -5.66 7.96 -1.60
CA TRP A 57 -5.78 9.32 -1.10
C TRP A 57 -4.63 9.70 -0.18
N LEU A 58 -4.47 10.98 0.05
CA LEU A 58 -3.63 11.48 1.13
C LEU A 58 -4.36 11.33 2.45
N ASN A 59 -3.68 10.75 3.43
CA ASN A 59 -4.18 10.59 4.79
C ASN A 59 -4.58 11.95 5.41
N GLY A 60 -5.55 11.91 6.31
CA GLY A 60 -6.06 13.07 7.04
C GLY A 60 -6.95 14.03 6.25
N ALA A 61 -6.93 13.98 4.93
CA ALA A 61 -7.71 14.89 4.08
C ALA A 61 -8.73 14.19 3.17
N TRP A 62 -8.72 12.86 3.10
CA TRP A 62 -9.51 12.07 2.15
C TRP A 62 -9.49 12.65 0.74
N HIS A 63 -8.33 13.14 0.29
CA HIS A 63 -8.17 13.73 -1.02
C HIS A 63 -7.67 12.68 -2.00
N PRO A 64 -8.47 12.27 -3.01
CA PRO A 64 -8.05 11.26 -4.00
C PRO A 64 -6.88 11.81 -4.83
N VAL A 65 -5.75 11.09 -4.83
CA VAL A 65 -4.50 11.56 -5.48
C VAL A 65 -3.93 10.59 -6.49
N LEU A 66 -4.26 9.32 -6.37
CA LEU A 66 -3.76 8.27 -7.26
C LEU A 66 -4.92 7.36 -7.65
N ARG A 67 -5.03 7.00 -8.91
CA ARG A 67 -5.95 5.97 -9.37
C ARG A 67 -5.28 5.01 -10.33
N ALA A 68 -5.70 3.76 -10.29
CA ALA A 68 -5.26 2.71 -11.18
C ALA A 68 -6.39 2.26 -12.11
N ARG A 69 -6.05 1.98 -13.36
CA ARG A 69 -6.97 1.56 -14.40
C ARG A 69 -6.41 0.35 -15.15
N VAL A 70 -7.27 -0.59 -15.54
CA VAL A 70 -6.91 -1.69 -16.43
C VAL A 70 -6.95 -1.20 -17.89
N LEU A 71 -5.93 -1.54 -18.64
CA LEU A 71 -5.84 -1.28 -20.07
C LEU A 71 -6.52 -2.39 -20.89
N PRO A 72 -6.91 -2.14 -22.16
CA PRO A 72 -7.55 -3.14 -23.01
C PRO A 72 -6.73 -4.40 -23.25
N ASP A 73 -5.41 -4.31 -23.19
CA ASP A 73 -4.45 -5.41 -23.34
C ASP A 73 -4.18 -6.17 -22.01
N GLY A 74 -4.86 -5.78 -20.93
CA GLY A 74 -4.65 -6.33 -19.60
C GLY A 74 -3.51 -5.70 -18.81
N GLY A 75 -2.83 -4.72 -19.38
CA GLY A 75 -1.87 -3.88 -18.67
C GLY A 75 -2.56 -2.93 -17.66
N SER A 76 -1.78 -2.12 -17.00
CA SER A 76 -2.28 -1.10 -16.06
C SER A 76 -1.74 0.29 -16.35
N SER A 77 -2.55 1.30 -16.04
CA SER A 77 -2.13 2.70 -16.03
C SER A 77 -2.46 3.34 -14.70
N PHE A 78 -1.61 4.24 -14.29
CA PHE A 78 -1.76 5.03 -13.07
C PHE A 78 -1.80 6.50 -13.42
N GLU A 79 -2.69 7.21 -12.76
CA GLU A 79 -2.89 8.64 -12.95
C GLU A 79 -2.81 9.34 -11.59
N LEU A 80 -2.22 10.51 -11.58
CA LEU A 80 -2.08 11.37 -10.41
C LEU A 80 -2.97 12.59 -10.52
N LYS A 81 -3.47 13.04 -9.36
CA LYS A 81 -4.13 14.32 -9.18
C LYS A 81 -3.72 14.88 -7.81
N LEU A 82 -2.60 15.58 -7.76
CA LEU A 82 -2.12 16.18 -6.52
C LEU A 82 -2.96 17.39 -6.11
N PRO A 83 -2.93 17.81 -4.83
CA PRO A 83 -3.59 19.02 -4.39
C PRO A 83 -3.14 20.23 -5.22
N GLY A 84 -4.13 20.92 -5.83
CA GLY A 84 -3.89 22.00 -6.79
C GLY A 84 -4.09 21.60 -8.25
N ASP A 85 -4.04 20.33 -8.58
CA ASP A 85 -4.34 19.85 -9.94
C ASP A 85 -5.85 19.93 -10.22
N SER A 86 -6.21 20.46 -11.38
CA SER A 86 -7.61 20.48 -11.83
C SER A 86 -8.05 19.12 -12.36
N ASN A 87 -7.15 18.37 -12.97
CA ASN A 87 -7.45 17.13 -13.69
C ASN A 87 -6.47 16.01 -13.31
N TRP A 88 -6.91 14.76 -13.53
CA TRP A 88 -6.05 13.60 -13.51
C TRP A 88 -5.03 13.68 -14.65
N ARG A 89 -3.76 13.38 -14.38
CA ARG A 89 -2.69 13.32 -15.38
C ARG A 89 -2.05 11.94 -15.40
N PRO A 90 -1.61 11.45 -16.58
CA PRO A 90 -0.86 10.22 -16.69
C PRO A 90 0.39 10.26 -15.79
N PHE A 91 0.69 9.10 -15.16
CA PHE A 91 1.86 8.96 -14.30
C PHE A 91 2.71 7.77 -14.75
N LEU A 92 2.17 6.55 -14.67
CA LEU A 92 2.86 5.33 -15.04
C LEU A 92 1.95 4.45 -15.90
N GLN A 93 2.56 3.66 -16.75
CA GLN A 93 1.86 2.63 -17.53
C GLN A 93 2.72 1.38 -17.60
N PHE A 94 2.09 0.24 -17.42
CA PHE A 94 2.73 -1.07 -17.42
C PHE A 94 2.07 -2.00 -18.44
N SER A 95 2.91 -2.83 -19.07
CA SER A 95 2.44 -3.95 -19.89
C SER A 95 1.69 -4.98 -19.05
N PHE A 96 0.99 -5.91 -19.67
CA PHE A 96 0.37 -7.04 -18.98
C PHE A 96 1.39 -7.80 -18.10
N ASN A 97 2.58 -8.10 -18.66
CA ASN A 97 3.61 -8.83 -17.92
C ASN A 97 4.11 -8.08 -16.69
N ASP A 98 4.35 -6.77 -16.81
CA ASP A 98 4.76 -5.95 -15.66
C ASP A 98 3.63 -5.84 -14.62
N THR A 99 2.38 -5.79 -15.07
CA THR A 99 1.21 -5.74 -14.19
C THR A 99 1.07 -7.01 -13.35
N ILE A 100 1.20 -8.19 -13.96
CA ILE A 100 1.15 -9.47 -13.21
C ILE A 100 2.37 -9.68 -12.30
N SER A 101 3.47 -8.96 -12.57
CA SER A 101 4.66 -8.92 -11.69
C SER A 101 4.53 -7.88 -10.56
N ASN A 102 3.32 -7.38 -10.30
CA ASN A 102 3.01 -6.38 -9.29
C ASN A 102 3.81 -5.06 -9.45
N SER A 103 4.15 -4.67 -10.69
CA SER A 103 4.72 -3.34 -10.93
C SER A 103 3.65 -2.27 -10.75
N GLY A 104 3.96 -1.26 -9.95
CA GLY A 104 3.08 -0.13 -9.70
C GLY A 104 3.37 0.61 -8.41
N PRO A 105 2.76 1.78 -8.21
CA PRO A 105 2.78 2.49 -6.96
C PRO A 105 1.95 1.73 -5.90
N SER A 106 2.42 1.79 -4.66
CA SER A 106 1.80 1.09 -3.51
C SER A 106 1.00 2.03 -2.60
N GLY A 107 1.28 3.34 -2.64
CA GLY A 107 0.61 4.36 -1.84
C GLY A 107 1.54 5.41 -1.29
N PHE A 108 0.95 6.52 -0.85
CA PHE A 108 1.69 7.60 -0.19
C PHE A 108 2.02 7.25 1.26
N THR A 109 3.17 7.75 1.72
CA THR A 109 3.48 7.77 3.15
C THR A 109 2.46 8.63 3.89
N ARG A 110 2.29 8.38 5.20
CA ARG A 110 1.29 9.06 6.01
C ARG A 110 1.48 10.59 6.02
N ASP A 111 2.73 11.05 6.02
CA ASP A 111 3.06 12.48 5.93
C ASP A 111 2.90 13.07 4.52
N GLY A 112 2.53 12.24 3.54
CA GLY A 112 2.32 12.63 2.14
C GLY A 112 3.58 13.03 1.38
N ARG A 113 4.77 12.80 1.95
CA ARG A 113 6.03 13.24 1.34
C ARG A 113 6.53 12.31 0.25
N TRP A 114 6.25 11.01 0.37
CA TRP A 114 6.75 9.99 -0.53
C TRP A 114 5.62 9.11 -1.07
N LEU A 115 5.67 8.83 -2.35
CA LEU A 115 4.94 7.74 -2.96
C LEU A 115 5.91 6.57 -3.13
N TYR A 116 5.61 5.43 -2.53
CA TYR A 116 6.37 4.20 -2.73
C TYR A 116 5.74 3.35 -3.82
N GLY A 117 6.57 2.50 -4.43
CA GLY A 117 6.12 1.55 -5.43
C GLY A 117 7.10 0.41 -5.65
N GLN A 118 6.66 -0.60 -6.35
CA GLN A 118 7.48 -1.73 -6.79
C GLN A 118 7.55 -1.73 -8.31
N LEU A 119 8.73 -1.92 -8.87
CA LEU A 119 8.95 -2.00 -10.30
C LEU A 119 9.75 -3.25 -10.65
N SER A 120 9.25 -4.01 -11.64
CA SER A 120 9.96 -5.15 -12.25
C SER A 120 10.27 -4.91 -13.73
N THR A 121 9.89 -3.75 -14.27
CA THR A 121 10.09 -3.41 -15.68
C THR A 121 11.57 -3.46 -16.07
N GLY A 122 11.87 -4.28 -17.08
CA GLY A 122 13.22 -4.47 -17.58
C GLY A 122 14.16 -5.23 -16.67
N ASP A 123 13.63 -5.94 -15.67
CA ASP A 123 14.39 -6.73 -14.70
C ASP A 123 13.59 -7.97 -14.26
N ASP A 124 14.26 -9.07 -13.99
CA ASP A 124 13.64 -10.29 -13.47
C ASP A 124 13.29 -10.17 -11.98
N LEU A 125 13.92 -9.24 -11.28
CA LEU A 125 13.72 -9.04 -9.85
C LEU A 125 13.11 -7.66 -9.55
N PRO A 126 12.18 -7.59 -8.61
CA PRO A 126 11.53 -6.35 -8.25
C PRO A 126 12.47 -5.37 -7.54
N ARG A 127 12.19 -4.10 -7.72
CA ARG A 127 12.84 -2.97 -7.07
C ARG A 127 11.81 -2.21 -6.25
N LEU A 128 12.10 -1.94 -4.97
CA LEU A 128 11.38 -0.95 -4.20
C LEU A 128 11.91 0.43 -4.61
N VAL A 129 11.01 1.28 -5.01
CA VAL A 129 11.30 2.63 -5.45
C VAL A 129 10.41 3.64 -4.72
N ARG A 130 10.77 4.92 -4.81
CA ARG A 130 9.96 6.00 -4.28
C ARG A 130 10.07 7.27 -5.13
N TRP A 131 9.06 8.10 -5.05
CA TRP A 131 9.03 9.43 -5.64
C TRP A 131 8.76 10.45 -4.53
N SER A 132 9.56 11.50 -4.44
CA SER A 132 9.20 12.61 -3.54
C SER A 132 7.99 13.35 -4.10
N ARG A 133 7.15 13.87 -3.22
CA ARG A 133 6.00 14.69 -3.62
C ARG A 133 6.43 15.91 -4.45
N GLU A 134 7.50 16.58 -4.05
CA GLU A 134 8.06 17.72 -4.77
C GLU A 134 8.47 17.34 -6.21
N HIS A 135 9.08 16.16 -6.38
CA HIS A 135 9.40 15.64 -7.71
C HIS A 135 8.13 15.35 -8.52
N LEU A 136 7.12 14.72 -7.90
CA LEU A 136 5.84 14.44 -8.56
C LEU A 136 5.10 15.71 -8.99
N GLU A 137 5.22 16.82 -8.28
CA GLU A 137 4.61 18.11 -8.65
C GLU A 137 5.23 18.72 -9.92
N THR A 138 6.46 18.35 -10.27
CA THR A 138 7.25 18.98 -11.33
C THR A 138 7.66 18.09 -12.50
N CYS A 139 7.67 16.77 -12.32
CA CYS A 139 8.28 15.82 -13.28
C CYS A 139 7.50 15.61 -14.59
N GLY A 140 6.28 16.13 -14.72
CA GLY A 140 5.49 15.92 -15.95
C GLY A 140 5.17 14.44 -16.21
N THR A 141 5.58 13.90 -17.36
CA THR A 141 5.36 12.49 -17.75
C THR A 141 6.59 11.60 -17.54
N ASP A 142 7.74 12.17 -17.27
CA ASP A 142 8.99 11.44 -17.04
C ASP A 142 9.38 11.52 -15.56
N CYS A 143 8.64 10.81 -14.75
CA CYS A 143 8.82 10.78 -13.31
C CYS A 143 9.75 9.64 -12.89
N THR A 144 11.07 9.82 -13.03
CA THR A 144 12.04 8.82 -12.61
C THR A 144 12.06 8.65 -11.09
N PRO A 145 11.91 7.42 -10.56
CA PRO A 145 11.94 7.18 -9.13
C PRO A 145 13.36 7.09 -8.55
N GLU A 146 13.45 7.29 -7.25
CA GLU A 146 14.64 6.92 -6.47
C GLU A 146 14.60 5.43 -6.13
N LEU A 147 15.72 4.73 -6.30
CA LEU A 147 15.87 3.34 -5.89
C LEU A 147 16.06 3.29 -4.36
N VAL A 148 15.19 2.53 -3.68
CA VAL A 148 15.31 2.25 -2.24
C VAL A 148 15.99 0.90 -2.02
N HIS A 149 15.54 -0.14 -2.72
CA HIS A 149 16.11 -1.48 -2.61
C HIS A 149 15.87 -2.27 -3.91
N ARG A 150 16.83 -3.12 -4.26
CA ARG A 150 16.69 -4.13 -5.33
C ARG A 150 16.64 -5.50 -4.71
N SER A 151 15.61 -6.28 -4.98
CA SER A 151 15.51 -7.66 -4.52
C SER A 151 16.69 -8.50 -5.03
N LYS A 152 17.12 -9.45 -4.22
CA LYS A 152 18.18 -10.43 -4.55
C LYS A 152 17.64 -11.85 -4.70
N ALA A 153 16.37 -12.07 -4.44
CA ALA A 153 15.84 -13.41 -4.22
C ALA A 153 14.45 -13.69 -4.76
N GLY A 154 13.77 -12.86 -5.47
CA GLY A 154 12.43 -13.15 -5.99
C GLY A 154 11.38 -12.11 -5.60
N ALA A 155 10.16 -12.54 -5.27
CA ALA A 155 9.08 -11.62 -4.94
C ALA A 155 9.41 -10.78 -3.71
N MET A 156 8.91 -9.55 -3.70
CA MET A 156 9.12 -8.61 -2.59
C MET A 156 7.76 -8.15 -2.07
N GLY A 157 7.66 -7.92 -0.78
CA GLY A 157 6.46 -7.41 -0.13
C GLY A 157 6.76 -6.53 1.07
N ALA A 158 5.76 -5.77 1.51
CA ALA A 158 5.84 -5.03 2.76
C ALA A 158 5.84 -6.01 3.94
N PHE A 159 6.65 -5.71 4.95
CA PHE A 159 6.65 -6.45 6.22
C PHE A 159 6.33 -5.54 7.40
N LEU A 160 7.07 -4.46 7.58
CA LEU A 160 6.82 -3.43 8.60
C LEU A 160 6.99 -2.04 8.03
N SER A 161 6.15 -1.12 8.52
CA SER A 161 6.30 0.31 8.29
C SER A 161 6.31 1.05 9.62
N ASP A 162 6.96 2.17 9.67
CA ASP A 162 6.82 3.10 10.78
C ASP A 162 5.37 3.58 10.93
N LEU A 163 4.83 3.55 12.13
CA LEU A 163 3.41 3.83 12.37
C LEU A 163 3.06 5.31 12.27
N GLU A 164 4.02 6.18 12.47
CA GLU A 164 3.82 7.62 12.41
C GLU A 164 3.97 8.15 10.99
N THR A 165 5.04 7.78 10.32
CA THR A 165 5.37 8.29 8.98
C THR A 165 4.82 7.43 7.85
N GLY A 166 4.58 6.13 8.09
CA GLY A 166 4.24 5.16 7.05
C GLY A 166 5.43 4.69 6.22
N TYR A 167 6.67 5.09 6.56
CA TYR A 167 7.85 4.66 5.82
C TYR A 167 8.09 3.18 6.03
N PRO A 168 8.41 2.41 4.97
CA PRO A 168 8.77 1.01 5.12
C PRO A 168 10.06 0.89 5.92
N THR A 169 10.01 0.15 7.03
CA THR A 169 11.17 -0.11 7.90
C THR A 169 11.75 -1.50 7.67
N VAL A 170 10.93 -2.44 7.26
CA VAL A 170 11.32 -3.79 6.88
C VAL A 170 10.49 -4.24 5.69
N ILE A 171 11.14 -4.86 4.71
CA ILE A 171 10.48 -5.56 3.61
C ILE A 171 10.80 -7.05 3.68
N SER A 172 9.98 -7.86 3.04
CA SER A 172 10.24 -9.28 2.82
C SER A 172 10.68 -9.54 1.39
N GLU A 173 11.65 -10.41 1.21
CA GLU A 173 11.98 -11.06 -0.06
C GLU A 173 11.61 -12.53 0.04
N VAL A 174 10.93 -13.06 -0.96
CA VAL A 174 10.42 -14.42 -0.95
C VAL A 174 10.88 -15.16 -2.20
N ASP A 175 11.65 -16.21 -1.96
CA ASP A 175 11.89 -17.28 -2.94
C ASP A 175 11.31 -18.60 -2.40
N LEU A 176 12.14 -19.52 -1.94
CA LEU A 176 11.72 -20.71 -1.21
C LEU A 176 11.42 -20.42 0.27
N ARG A 177 11.94 -19.34 0.81
CA ARG A 177 11.73 -18.88 2.18
C ARG A 177 11.63 -17.36 2.21
N SER A 178 10.90 -16.84 3.17
CA SER A 178 10.84 -15.41 3.44
C SER A 178 12.12 -14.93 4.12
N ARG A 179 12.72 -13.89 3.58
CA ARG A 179 13.86 -13.16 4.17
C ARG A 179 13.42 -11.74 4.48
N ARG A 180 13.87 -11.22 5.59
CA ARG A 180 13.59 -9.84 6.00
C ARG A 180 14.76 -8.96 5.64
N VAL A 181 14.48 -7.86 4.98
CA VAL A 181 15.45 -6.82 4.64
C VAL A 181 15.12 -5.60 5.47
N VAL A 182 16.02 -5.27 6.38
CA VAL A 182 15.87 -4.11 7.28
C VAL A 182 16.28 -2.86 6.54
N LEU A 183 15.37 -1.90 6.42
CA LEU A 183 15.60 -0.59 5.83
C LEU A 183 15.90 0.45 6.93
N ASP A 184 15.32 0.28 8.11
CA ASP A 184 15.58 1.10 9.29
C ASP A 184 16.25 0.25 10.39
N PRO A 185 17.54 0.49 10.71
CA PRO A 185 18.26 -0.28 11.71
C PRO A 185 17.66 -0.25 13.12
N SER A 186 16.80 0.71 13.43
CA SER A 186 16.19 0.84 14.76
C SER A 186 15.31 -0.36 15.14
N VAL A 187 14.73 -1.06 14.14
CA VAL A 187 13.87 -2.24 14.35
C VAL A 187 14.65 -3.56 14.45
N GLN A 188 15.93 -3.58 14.15
CA GLN A 188 16.75 -4.80 14.13
C GLN A 188 16.74 -5.57 15.46
N PRO A 189 16.88 -4.92 16.64
CA PRO A 189 16.86 -5.65 17.90
C PRO A 189 15.59 -6.44 18.17
N ASP A 190 14.43 -5.90 17.76
CA ASP A 190 13.14 -6.59 17.93
C ASP A 190 13.01 -7.76 16.95
N LEU A 191 13.45 -7.59 15.70
CA LEU A 191 13.49 -8.68 14.74
C LEU A 191 14.39 -9.82 15.19
N ASP A 192 15.59 -9.53 15.68
CA ASP A 192 16.53 -10.54 16.19
C ASP A 192 15.94 -11.35 17.36
N ARG A 193 15.13 -10.72 18.19
CA ARG A 193 14.43 -11.39 19.30
C ARG A 193 13.29 -12.26 18.77
N LEU A 194 12.50 -11.76 17.82
CA LEU A 194 11.40 -12.51 17.21
C LEU A 194 11.92 -13.70 16.42
N GLU A 195 13.04 -13.57 15.71
CA GLU A 195 13.70 -14.69 15.03
C GLU A 195 14.15 -15.78 16.00
N ARG A 196 14.72 -15.40 17.14
CA ARG A 196 15.07 -16.36 18.19
C ARG A 196 13.85 -17.05 18.80
N LEU A 197 12.73 -16.32 18.97
CA LEU A 197 11.49 -16.86 19.49
C LEU A 197 10.85 -17.83 18.48
N ALA A 198 10.85 -17.48 17.21
CA ALA A 198 10.29 -18.30 16.14
C ALA A 198 11.12 -19.59 15.90
N GLY A 199 12.43 -19.53 16.13
CA GLY A 199 13.32 -20.66 15.90
C GLY A 199 13.33 -21.09 14.43
N PRO A 200 12.98 -22.34 14.10
CA PRO A 200 12.92 -22.83 12.72
C PRO A 200 11.65 -22.39 11.97
N ASN A 201 10.67 -21.81 12.66
CA ASN A 201 9.38 -21.40 12.07
C ASN A 201 9.48 -19.99 11.49
N ASP A 202 8.55 -19.68 10.60
CA ASP A 202 8.35 -18.31 10.14
C ASP A 202 7.49 -17.52 11.14
N PHE A 203 7.64 -16.18 11.13
CA PHE A 203 6.77 -15.31 11.86
C PHE A 203 6.29 -14.14 11.02
N SER A 204 5.16 -13.57 11.40
CA SER A 204 4.64 -12.31 10.86
C SER A 204 4.16 -11.42 11.98
N VAL A 205 4.32 -10.12 11.81
CA VAL A 205 3.68 -9.12 12.69
C VAL A 205 2.30 -8.85 12.12
N VAL A 206 1.28 -9.32 12.84
CA VAL A 206 -0.12 -9.25 12.40
C VAL A 206 -0.69 -7.86 12.64
N ASP A 207 -0.37 -7.28 13.82
CA ASP A 207 -0.83 -5.97 14.22
C ASP A 207 0.08 -5.37 15.29
N ARG A 208 -0.04 -4.06 15.50
CA ARG A 208 0.71 -3.32 16.52
C ARG A 208 -0.18 -2.25 17.16
N ASP A 209 -0.02 -2.02 18.47
CA ASP A 209 -0.68 -0.88 19.10
C ASP A 209 -0.10 0.46 18.60
N LEU A 210 -0.86 1.53 18.70
CA LEU A 210 -0.45 2.85 18.22
C LEU A 210 0.83 3.38 18.89
N SER A 211 1.17 2.90 20.08
CA SER A 211 2.40 3.25 20.78
C SER A 211 3.60 2.43 20.30
N ASN A 212 3.39 1.47 19.38
CA ASN A 212 4.39 0.51 18.90
C ASN A 212 5.09 -0.30 20.01
N ARG A 213 4.44 -0.46 21.15
CA ARG A 213 4.99 -1.19 22.32
C ARG A 213 4.50 -2.63 22.40
N ARG A 214 3.34 -2.91 21.82
CA ARG A 214 2.74 -4.25 21.83
C ARG A 214 2.47 -4.69 20.41
N TRP A 215 3.01 -5.85 20.06
CA TRP A 215 2.85 -6.43 18.74
C TRP A 215 2.11 -7.75 18.85
N LEU A 216 1.13 -7.96 18.01
CA LEU A 216 0.53 -9.27 17.80
C LEU A 216 1.36 -10.00 16.73
N VAL A 217 2.02 -11.08 17.13
CA VAL A 217 2.90 -11.86 16.27
C VAL A 217 2.31 -13.23 16.05
N ALA A 218 2.24 -13.67 14.80
CA ALA A 218 1.93 -15.04 14.43
C ALA A 218 3.21 -15.80 14.12
N ILE A 219 3.42 -16.97 14.73
CA ILE A 219 4.55 -17.86 14.51
C ILE A 219 3.99 -19.20 14.05
N GLY A 220 4.46 -19.72 12.93
CA GLY A 220 3.99 -20.99 12.39
C GLY A 220 4.86 -21.52 11.27
N SER A 221 4.51 -22.69 10.77
CA SER A 221 5.15 -23.32 9.62
C SER A 221 4.10 -24.05 8.76
N ASP A 222 4.54 -24.58 7.64
CA ASP A 222 3.75 -25.47 6.79
C ASP A 222 3.27 -26.75 7.48
N GLN A 223 3.94 -27.15 8.58
CA GLN A 223 3.61 -28.35 9.37
C GLN A 223 2.80 -28.05 10.63
N GLN A 224 2.79 -26.81 11.07
CA GLN A 224 2.10 -26.38 12.30
C GLN A 224 1.29 -25.12 12.04
N GLY A 225 0.05 -25.12 12.47
CA GLY A 225 -0.79 -23.92 12.41
C GLY A 225 -0.16 -22.76 13.19
N ALA A 226 -0.51 -21.55 12.79
CA ALA A 226 -0.01 -20.34 13.42
C ALA A 226 -0.41 -20.26 14.89
N GLN A 227 0.55 -19.94 15.75
CA GLN A 227 0.34 -19.57 17.15
C GLN A 227 0.49 -18.05 17.26
N TYR A 228 -0.38 -17.44 18.04
CA TYR A 228 -0.40 -15.98 18.22
C TYR A 228 0.21 -15.60 19.57
N TRP A 229 1.09 -14.62 19.55
CA TRP A 229 1.84 -14.14 20.69
C TRP A 229 1.66 -12.64 20.82
N LEU A 230 1.53 -12.18 22.07
CA LEU A 230 1.62 -10.76 22.38
C LEU A 230 3.06 -10.46 22.80
N TRP A 231 3.72 -9.70 21.95
CA TRP A 231 5.09 -9.24 22.13
C TRP A 231 5.10 -7.84 22.76
N ASN A 232 5.94 -7.64 23.81
CA ASN A 232 6.08 -6.38 24.55
C ASN A 232 7.55 -5.95 24.64
#